data_ab9cdb78cc30417636550f988c05e4a3
#
_entry.id   ab9cdb78cc30417636550f988c05e4a3
#
_cell.length_a   1.000
_cell.length_b   1.000
_cell.length_c   1.000
_cell.angle_alpha   90.00
_cell.angle_beta   90.00
_cell.angle_gamma   90.00
#
_symmetry.space_group_name_H-M   'P 1'
#
loop_
_entity.id
_entity.type
_entity.pdbx_description
1 polymer ?
#
loop_
_entity_poly.entity_id
_entity_poly.type
_entity_poly.pdbx_seq_one_letter_code
_entity_poly.pdbx_strand_id
1 'polypeptide(L)'
;MCPGGYVVSAASERGGVVTNGMSLSDRAGANANSGLLANVFPDDLPGDDVLAGVELQRRCERAAFAAGGGAYVAPAQLVGDFLAGTPSSAGGRVAPTYPRSVAWGSVEKCLPDYIVGTLRDALPRMGRQLHGFDVADAVLTGVETRSSSPVRVTRGADGQSVGVAGLWPVGEGAGYAGGIMSAATDGIMAARKVVEALGGGVAE
;
A
#
# COMPACT_ATOMS: atom_id res chain seq x y z
N MET A 1 9.64 8.13 -0.72
CA MET A 1 9.24 8.71 -2.04
C MET A 1 10.25 9.80 -2.41
N CYS A 2 10.35 10.14 -3.69
CA CYS A 2 11.15 11.30 -4.10
C CYS A 2 10.53 12.59 -3.54
N PRO A 3 11.31 13.70 -3.40
CA PRO A 3 10.77 15.02 -3.05
C PRO A 3 9.63 15.45 -3.97
N GLY A 4 8.76 16.33 -3.49
CA GLY A 4 7.59 16.79 -4.24
C GLY A 4 6.45 15.78 -4.27
N GLY A 5 6.17 15.14 -3.12
CA GLY A 5 5.22 14.06 -3.01
C GLY A 5 3.75 14.47 -3.03
N TYR A 6 2.95 13.63 -3.66
CA TYR A 6 1.48 13.71 -3.70
C TYR A 6 0.88 12.41 -3.21
N VAL A 7 -0.25 12.48 -2.52
CA VAL A 7 -1.10 11.34 -2.25
C VAL A 7 -2.12 11.24 -3.37
N VAL A 8 -2.19 10.08 -4.02
CA VAL A 8 -3.11 9.81 -5.14
C VAL A 8 -4.13 8.76 -4.78
N SER A 9 -5.26 8.73 -5.50
CA SER A 9 -6.25 7.67 -5.33
C SER A 9 -5.85 6.44 -6.14
N ALA A 10 -5.94 5.26 -5.50
CA ALA A 10 -5.56 3.97 -6.07
C ALA A 10 -6.64 2.89 -5.91
N ALA A 11 -7.87 3.29 -5.61
CA ALA A 11 -8.99 2.35 -5.44
C ALA A 11 -9.31 1.63 -6.75
N SER A 12 -9.47 0.31 -6.70
CA SER A 12 -9.84 -0.54 -7.82
C SER A 12 -11.19 -1.24 -7.64
N GLU A 13 -11.77 -1.19 -6.45
CA GLU A 13 -13.08 -1.77 -6.15
C GLU A 13 -14.10 -0.69 -5.75
N ARG A 14 -15.38 -0.93 -6.08
CA ARG A 14 -16.46 -0.03 -5.64
C ARG A 14 -16.61 -0.04 -4.12
N GLY A 15 -16.78 1.14 -3.53
CA GLY A 15 -16.96 1.27 -2.09
C GLY A 15 -15.70 1.06 -1.27
N GLY A 16 -14.52 1.14 -1.89
CA GLY A 16 -13.23 1.11 -1.24
C GLY A 16 -12.46 2.41 -1.47
N VAL A 17 -11.71 2.88 -0.48
CA VAL A 17 -10.71 3.95 -0.62
C VAL A 17 -9.33 3.36 -0.42
N VAL A 18 -8.47 3.56 -1.41
CA VAL A 18 -7.05 3.21 -1.36
C VAL A 18 -6.25 4.43 -1.75
N THR A 19 -5.22 4.72 -0.99
CA THR A 19 -4.26 5.78 -1.27
C THR A 19 -2.93 5.19 -1.71
N ASN A 20 -2.15 5.97 -2.46
CA ASN A 20 -0.77 5.66 -2.77
C ASN A 20 0.03 6.98 -2.81
N GLY A 21 1.34 6.89 -2.67
CA GLY A 21 2.23 8.03 -2.81
C GLY A 21 2.81 8.12 -4.21
N MET A 22 3.00 9.34 -4.71
CA MET A 22 3.63 9.62 -5.98
C MET A 22 4.49 10.89 -5.92
N SER A 23 5.49 10.98 -6.79
CA SER A 23 6.22 12.22 -7.07
C SER A 23 6.26 12.44 -8.56
N LEU A 24 6.08 13.68 -8.99
CA LEU A 24 6.25 14.05 -10.38
C LEU A 24 7.75 14.16 -10.75
N SER A 25 8.06 14.14 -12.03
CA SER A 25 9.44 14.16 -12.52
C SER A 25 10.20 15.45 -12.19
N ASP A 26 9.49 16.58 -12.06
CA ASP A 26 10.04 17.86 -11.65
C ASP A 26 10.38 17.93 -10.16
N ARG A 27 9.84 17.02 -9.34
CA ARG A 27 10.05 16.95 -7.88
C ARG A 27 9.76 18.25 -7.14
N ALA A 28 8.89 19.09 -7.68
CA ALA A 28 8.62 20.47 -7.22
C ALA A 28 7.36 20.58 -6.34
N GLY A 29 6.70 19.46 -5.97
CA GLY A 29 5.56 19.48 -5.09
C GLY A 29 5.88 20.03 -3.70
N ALA A 30 4.90 20.69 -3.07
CA ALA A 30 5.08 21.37 -1.79
C ALA A 30 5.39 20.44 -0.61
N ASN A 31 4.95 19.18 -0.68
CA ASN A 31 5.10 18.21 0.39
C ASN A 31 6.12 17.12 0.04
N ALA A 32 6.70 16.51 1.06
CA ALA A 32 7.25 15.17 0.97
C ALA A 32 6.15 14.15 1.34
N ASN A 33 6.25 12.92 0.84
CA ASN A 33 5.38 11.84 1.27
C ASN A 33 6.16 10.52 1.42
N SER A 34 5.56 9.59 2.17
CA SER A 34 6.08 8.24 2.32
C SER A 34 4.93 7.28 2.60
N GLY A 35 5.03 6.05 2.12
CA GLY A 35 4.17 4.96 2.57
C GLY A 35 4.60 4.53 3.97
N LEU A 36 3.69 4.60 4.93
CA LEU A 36 3.88 4.09 6.28
C LEU A 36 3.14 2.77 6.40
N LEU A 37 3.87 1.67 6.47
CA LEU A 37 3.33 0.33 6.35
C LEU A 37 3.74 -0.54 7.53
N ALA A 38 2.83 -1.40 7.97
CA ALA A 38 3.11 -2.51 8.88
C ALA A 38 2.99 -3.83 8.10
N ASN A 39 3.93 -4.74 8.31
CA ASN A 39 3.87 -6.06 7.72
C ASN A 39 2.71 -6.86 8.32
N VAL A 40 2.02 -7.60 7.47
CA VAL A 40 1.02 -8.60 7.84
C VAL A 40 1.53 -9.96 7.41
N PHE A 41 1.62 -10.88 8.35
CA PHE A 41 2.07 -12.25 8.11
C PHE A 41 0.87 -13.20 8.06
N PRO A 42 1.01 -14.40 7.48
CA PRO A 42 -0.07 -15.39 7.47
C PRO A 42 -0.67 -15.67 8.85
N ASP A 43 0.16 -15.70 9.89
CA ASP A 43 -0.27 -15.95 11.28
C ASP A 43 -1.11 -14.79 11.87
N ASP A 44 -1.08 -13.61 11.27
CA ASP A 44 -1.91 -12.47 11.68
C ASP A 44 -3.33 -12.55 11.07
N LEU A 45 -3.55 -13.47 10.13
CA LEU A 45 -4.81 -13.62 9.41
C LEU A 45 -5.69 -14.70 10.05
N PRO A 46 -7.01 -14.51 10.09
CA PRO A 46 -7.91 -15.50 10.67
C PRO A 46 -8.09 -16.72 9.74
N GLY A 47 -7.93 -17.92 10.29
CA GLY A 47 -8.22 -19.18 9.59
C GLY A 47 -7.25 -19.51 8.46
N ASP A 48 -7.63 -20.50 7.66
CA ASP A 48 -6.79 -21.06 6.58
C ASP A 48 -7.24 -20.64 5.18
N ASP A 49 -8.08 -19.60 5.06
CA ASP A 49 -8.55 -19.12 3.76
C ASP A 49 -7.41 -18.44 3.01
N VAL A 50 -7.08 -18.95 1.83
CA VAL A 50 -6.03 -18.40 0.96
C VAL A 50 -6.30 -16.95 0.52
N LEU A 51 -7.54 -16.48 0.66
CA LEU A 51 -7.95 -15.10 0.35
C LEU A 51 -8.09 -14.23 1.60
N ALA A 52 -7.74 -14.71 2.79
CA ALA A 52 -7.86 -13.95 4.05
C ALA A 52 -7.14 -12.58 3.97
N GLY A 53 -5.97 -12.51 3.33
CA GLY A 53 -5.25 -11.27 3.09
C GLY A 53 -6.00 -10.28 2.18
N VAL A 54 -6.70 -10.79 1.15
CA VAL A 54 -7.57 -9.98 0.28
C VAL A 54 -8.74 -9.39 1.07
N GLU A 55 -9.37 -10.20 1.93
CA GLU A 55 -10.49 -9.74 2.76
C GLU A 55 -10.04 -8.73 3.82
N LEU A 56 -8.83 -8.86 4.36
CA LEU A 56 -8.24 -7.84 5.23
C LEU A 56 -8.11 -6.49 4.50
N GLN A 57 -7.53 -6.49 3.30
CA GLN A 57 -7.41 -5.27 2.49
C GLN A 57 -8.79 -4.65 2.23
N ARG A 58 -9.76 -5.44 1.76
CA ARG A 58 -11.14 -4.99 1.48
C ARG A 58 -11.82 -4.42 2.71
N ARG A 59 -11.64 -5.03 3.86
CA ARG A 59 -12.20 -4.52 5.14
C ARG A 59 -11.66 -3.14 5.46
N CYS A 60 -10.35 -2.94 5.38
CA CYS A 60 -9.72 -1.63 5.62
C CYS A 60 -10.17 -0.58 4.59
N GLU A 61 -10.25 -0.96 3.32
CA GLU A 61 -10.65 -0.08 2.21
C GLU A 61 -12.11 0.37 2.33
N ARG A 62 -13.02 -0.54 2.71
CA ARG A 62 -14.44 -0.22 2.96
C ARG A 62 -14.62 0.64 4.21
N ALA A 63 -13.85 0.37 5.27
CA ALA A 63 -13.86 1.21 6.46
C ALA A 63 -13.37 2.64 6.13
N ALA A 64 -12.32 2.78 5.31
CA ALA A 64 -11.85 4.07 4.84
C ALA A 64 -12.89 4.79 3.98
N PHE A 65 -13.59 4.08 3.08
CA PHE A 65 -14.68 4.64 2.28
C PHE A 65 -15.83 5.17 3.17
N ALA A 66 -16.23 4.41 4.18
CA ALA A 66 -17.25 4.81 5.13
C ALA A 66 -16.80 6.03 5.96
N ALA A 67 -15.55 6.03 6.45
CA ALA A 67 -14.96 7.15 7.20
C ALA A 67 -14.87 8.43 6.36
N GLY A 68 -14.70 8.31 5.04
CA GLY A 68 -14.73 9.41 4.09
C GLY A 68 -16.14 9.88 3.70
N GLY A 69 -17.20 9.33 4.31
CA GLY A 69 -18.60 9.71 4.02
C GLY A 69 -19.17 9.07 2.75
N GLY A 70 -18.54 8.03 2.20
CA GLY A 70 -19.08 7.27 1.07
C GLY A 70 -18.89 7.92 -0.31
N ALA A 71 -18.00 8.91 -0.44
CA ALA A 71 -17.80 9.69 -1.67
C ALA A 71 -16.36 9.62 -2.22
N TYR A 72 -15.60 8.56 -1.90
CA TYR A 72 -14.18 8.42 -2.23
C TYR A 72 -13.28 9.54 -1.69
N VAL A 73 -13.74 10.23 -0.67
CA VAL A 73 -12.93 11.12 0.17
C VAL A 73 -12.08 10.25 1.09
N ALA A 74 -10.78 10.54 1.22
CA ALA A 74 -9.91 9.73 2.05
C ALA A 74 -9.98 10.18 3.53
N PRO A 75 -10.01 9.25 4.50
CA PRO A 75 -9.85 9.63 5.90
C PRO A 75 -8.44 10.17 6.12
N ALA A 76 -8.33 11.22 6.94
CA ALA A 76 -7.06 11.81 7.32
C ALA A 76 -7.01 12.13 8.83
N GLN A 77 -5.79 12.07 9.38
CA GLN A 77 -5.52 12.35 10.78
C GLN A 77 -4.14 13.00 10.90
N LEU A 78 -3.97 13.94 11.78
CA LEU A 78 -2.65 14.49 12.10
C LEU A 78 -1.82 13.46 12.88
N VAL A 79 -0.54 13.41 12.64
CA VAL A 79 0.39 12.47 13.33
C VAL A 79 0.33 12.69 14.84
N GLY A 80 0.30 13.93 15.32
CA GLY A 80 0.20 14.23 16.74
C GLY A 80 -1.07 13.65 17.38
N ASP A 81 -2.21 13.78 16.71
CA ASP A 81 -3.49 13.26 17.18
C ASP A 81 -3.52 11.72 17.10
N PHE A 82 -2.95 11.14 16.06
CA PHE A 82 -2.80 9.69 15.94
C PHE A 82 -1.96 9.10 17.08
N LEU A 83 -0.85 9.72 17.41
CA LEU A 83 0.00 9.30 18.53
C LEU A 83 -0.70 9.47 19.89
N ALA A 84 -1.53 10.51 20.02
CA ALA A 84 -2.34 10.75 21.22
C ALA A 84 -3.60 9.87 21.29
N GLY A 85 -3.96 9.13 20.23
CA GLY A 85 -5.17 8.32 20.16
C GLY A 85 -6.45 9.15 20.09
N THR A 86 -6.39 10.36 19.52
CA THR A 86 -7.53 11.28 19.41
C THR A 86 -7.84 11.58 17.94
N PRO A 87 -9.13 11.77 17.57
CA PRO A 87 -9.48 12.15 16.22
C PRO A 87 -9.04 13.58 15.90
N SER A 88 -8.59 13.83 14.67
CA SER A 88 -8.37 15.19 14.19
C SER A 88 -9.69 15.85 13.78
N SER A 89 -9.89 17.09 14.17
CA SER A 89 -11.06 17.88 13.80
C SER A 89 -10.80 18.80 12.59
N ALA A 90 -9.55 19.07 12.30
CA ALA A 90 -9.11 19.95 11.19
C ALA A 90 -7.65 19.66 10.83
N GLY A 91 -7.20 20.20 9.68
CA GLY A 91 -5.82 20.15 9.25
C GLY A 91 -4.92 21.15 10.00
N GLY A 92 -3.59 20.91 9.88
CA GLY A 92 -2.55 21.80 10.34
C GLY A 92 -1.95 22.65 9.20
N ARG A 93 -0.63 22.91 9.29
CA ARG A 93 0.11 23.67 8.26
C ARG A 93 0.31 22.90 6.95
N VAL A 94 0.36 21.57 7.04
CA VAL A 94 0.55 20.70 5.87
C VAL A 94 -0.80 20.49 5.18
N ALA A 95 -0.92 20.97 3.96
CA ALA A 95 -2.13 20.76 3.16
C ALA A 95 -2.13 19.35 2.56
N PRO A 96 -3.23 18.58 2.73
CA PRO A 96 -3.38 17.28 2.07
C PRO A 96 -3.38 17.43 0.54
N THR A 97 -2.79 16.47 -0.16
CA THR A 97 -2.70 16.47 -1.63
C THR A 97 -3.63 15.45 -2.29
N TYR A 98 -4.40 14.69 -1.52
CA TYR A 98 -5.34 13.72 -2.06
C TYR A 98 -6.42 14.40 -2.92
N PRO A 99 -6.63 13.98 -4.21
CA PRO A 99 -7.36 14.76 -5.21
C PRO A 99 -8.86 14.88 -4.96
N ARG A 100 -9.43 14.00 -4.13
CA ARG A 100 -10.87 14.00 -3.80
C ARG A 100 -11.18 14.55 -2.41
N SER A 101 -10.31 15.42 -1.88
CA SER A 101 -10.42 15.93 -0.52
C SER A 101 -10.18 14.88 0.57
N VAL A 102 -10.09 15.32 1.81
CA VAL A 102 -9.94 14.45 2.97
C VAL A 102 -11.03 14.70 4.00
N ALA A 103 -11.40 13.65 4.72
CA ALA A 103 -12.27 13.73 5.90
C ALA A 103 -11.39 13.63 7.16
N TRP A 104 -11.33 14.69 7.94
CA TRP A 104 -10.60 14.68 9.20
C TRP A 104 -11.28 13.81 10.23
N GLY A 105 -10.51 12.96 10.92
CA GLY A 105 -11.04 12.01 11.88
C GLY A 105 -9.96 11.10 12.43
N SER A 106 -10.32 9.83 12.67
CA SER A 106 -9.42 8.77 13.14
C SER A 106 -9.16 7.77 12.00
N VAL A 107 -7.97 7.82 11.39
CA VAL A 107 -7.54 6.82 10.40
C VAL A 107 -7.39 5.43 11.04
N GLU A 108 -7.06 5.38 12.32
CA GLU A 108 -6.92 4.13 13.09
C GLU A 108 -8.18 3.25 13.04
N LYS A 109 -9.38 3.84 12.95
CA LYS A 109 -10.64 3.08 12.85
C LYS A 109 -10.79 2.28 11.56
N CYS A 110 -9.92 2.54 10.58
CA CYS A 110 -9.88 1.83 9.31
C CYS A 110 -8.91 0.65 9.32
N LEU A 111 -8.13 0.46 10.39
CA LEU A 111 -7.03 -0.49 10.48
C LEU A 111 -7.25 -1.44 11.67
N PRO A 112 -6.73 -2.68 11.62
CA PRO A 112 -6.65 -3.55 12.78
C PRO A 112 -5.80 -2.95 13.91
N ASP A 113 -6.17 -3.24 15.15
CA ASP A 113 -5.51 -2.69 16.35
C ASP A 113 -4.00 -2.98 16.40
N TYR A 114 -3.57 -4.18 15.99
CA TYR A 114 -2.15 -4.54 15.99
C TYR A 114 -1.35 -3.72 14.97
N ILE A 115 -1.95 -3.36 13.82
CA ILE A 115 -1.33 -2.45 12.85
C ILE A 115 -1.22 -1.05 13.45
N VAL A 116 -2.30 -0.55 14.05
CA VAL A 116 -2.31 0.76 14.73
C VAL A 116 -1.24 0.83 15.81
N GLY A 117 -1.13 -0.19 16.65
CA GLY A 117 -0.10 -0.29 17.69
C GLY A 117 1.32 -0.25 17.10
N THR A 118 1.57 -1.06 16.05
CA THR A 118 2.86 -1.09 15.35
C THR A 118 3.23 0.28 14.77
N LEU A 119 2.29 0.97 14.13
CA LEU A 119 2.52 2.28 13.54
C LEU A 119 2.77 3.36 14.61
N ARG A 120 2.05 3.32 15.75
CA ARG A 120 2.28 4.23 16.88
C ARG A 120 3.66 4.05 17.49
N ASP A 121 4.12 2.82 17.63
CA ASP A 121 5.47 2.53 18.15
C ASP A 121 6.58 2.90 17.16
N ALA A 122 6.33 2.72 15.87
CA ALA A 122 7.30 2.98 14.82
C ALA A 122 7.53 4.48 14.56
N LEU A 123 6.47 5.29 14.49
CA LEU A 123 6.54 6.71 14.12
C LEU A 123 7.57 7.49 14.95
N PRO A 124 7.57 7.46 16.31
CA PRO A 124 8.56 8.19 17.08
C PRO A 124 9.98 7.65 16.93
N ARG A 125 10.13 6.35 16.62
CA ARG A 125 11.44 5.75 16.32
C ARG A 125 11.97 6.24 14.99
N MET A 126 11.11 6.32 13.98
CA MET A 126 11.46 6.86 12.66
C MET A 126 11.78 8.36 12.74
N GLY A 127 11.04 9.14 13.54
CA GLY A 127 11.31 10.55 13.79
C GLY A 127 12.70 10.82 14.39
N ARG A 128 13.20 9.91 15.23
CA ARG A 128 14.59 9.99 15.74
C ARG A 128 15.65 9.76 14.67
N GLN A 129 15.35 8.99 13.63
CA GLN A 129 16.27 8.70 12.53
C GLN A 129 16.14 9.72 11.39
N LEU A 130 14.93 10.20 11.14
CA LEU A 130 14.58 11.11 10.07
C LEU A 130 13.90 12.35 10.68
N HIS A 131 14.69 13.36 11.00
CA HIS A 131 14.18 14.58 11.61
C HIS A 131 13.00 15.18 10.82
N GLY A 132 11.88 15.40 11.51
CA GLY A 132 10.67 15.93 10.91
C GLY A 132 9.71 14.87 10.33
N PHE A 133 10.03 13.58 10.46
CA PHE A 133 9.14 12.52 9.98
C PHE A 133 7.87 12.37 10.83
N ASP A 134 7.97 12.62 12.13
CA ASP A 134 6.90 12.47 13.13
C ASP A 134 6.36 13.83 13.63
N VAL A 135 6.53 14.90 12.84
CA VAL A 135 6.01 16.22 13.25
C VAL A 135 4.50 16.16 13.44
N ALA A 136 4.01 16.80 14.48
CA ALA A 136 2.63 16.67 14.94
C ALA A 136 1.58 17.08 13.90
N ASP A 137 1.92 17.99 13.00
CA ASP A 137 1.05 18.48 11.91
C ASP A 137 1.27 17.77 10.56
N ALA A 138 2.11 16.73 10.50
CA ALA A 138 2.14 15.82 9.35
C ALA A 138 0.80 15.09 9.21
N VAL A 139 0.42 14.79 7.97
CA VAL A 139 -0.90 14.23 7.66
C VAL A 139 -0.79 12.76 7.30
N LEU A 140 -1.44 11.91 8.09
CA LEU A 140 -1.74 10.53 7.69
C LEU A 140 -2.99 10.56 6.81
N THR A 141 -2.87 10.00 5.59
CA THR A 141 -4.00 9.85 4.67
C THR A 141 -4.15 8.36 4.37
N GLY A 142 -5.28 7.78 4.68
CA GLY A 142 -5.46 6.33 4.64
C GLY A 142 -6.54 5.88 3.65
N VAL A 143 -6.47 4.63 3.24
CA VAL A 143 -5.50 3.62 3.67
C VAL A 143 -4.64 3.17 2.49
N GLU A 144 -3.37 2.85 2.70
CA GLU A 144 -2.52 2.23 1.69
C GLU A 144 -2.42 0.72 1.98
N THR A 145 -3.31 -0.05 1.39
CA THR A 145 -3.45 -1.50 1.65
C THR A 145 -2.80 -2.36 0.57
N ARG A 146 -2.44 -1.77 -0.58
CA ARG A 146 -1.99 -2.51 -1.77
C ARG A 146 -0.52 -2.28 -2.09
N SER A 147 0.33 -2.36 -1.06
CA SER A 147 1.78 -2.27 -1.21
C SER A 147 2.39 -3.56 -1.77
N SER A 148 1.79 -4.71 -1.48
CA SER A 148 2.21 -6.02 -1.99
C SER A 148 0.99 -6.90 -2.22
N SER A 149 1.13 -7.94 -3.07
CA SER A 149 0.06 -8.91 -3.25
C SER A 149 -0.17 -9.72 -1.97
N PRO A 150 -1.41 -9.84 -1.52
CA PRO A 150 -1.76 -10.65 -0.34
C PRO A 150 -1.84 -12.14 -0.65
N VAL A 151 -1.65 -12.52 -1.92
CA VAL A 151 -1.69 -13.90 -2.40
C VAL A 151 -0.50 -14.19 -3.30
N ARG A 152 -0.14 -15.48 -3.39
CA ARG A 152 0.86 -15.95 -4.35
C ARG A 152 0.24 -17.00 -5.27
N VAL A 153 0.33 -16.78 -6.58
CA VAL A 153 -0.06 -17.78 -7.58
C VAL A 153 1.14 -18.72 -7.77
N THR A 154 1.07 -19.92 -7.19
CA THR A 154 2.19 -20.86 -7.17
C THR A 154 2.63 -21.26 -8.58
N ARG A 155 3.94 -21.20 -8.84
CA ARG A 155 4.58 -21.61 -10.10
C ARG A 155 5.72 -22.59 -9.86
N GLY A 156 5.94 -23.49 -10.84
CA GLY A 156 7.03 -24.45 -10.85
C GLY A 156 8.38 -23.83 -11.25
N ALA A 157 9.40 -24.69 -11.31
CA ALA A 157 10.74 -24.29 -11.74
C ALA A 157 10.78 -23.75 -13.18
N ASP A 158 9.89 -24.25 -14.04
CA ASP A 158 9.66 -23.77 -15.41
C ASP A 158 8.97 -22.41 -15.49
N GLY A 159 8.48 -21.87 -14.36
CA GLY A 159 7.75 -20.62 -14.27
C GLY A 159 6.26 -20.72 -14.55
N GLN A 160 5.75 -21.88 -14.98
CA GLN A 160 4.31 -22.07 -15.17
C GLN A 160 3.57 -22.24 -13.83
N SER A 161 2.31 -21.85 -13.80
CA SER A 161 1.40 -22.13 -12.69
C SER A 161 1.28 -23.64 -12.48
N VAL A 162 1.37 -24.06 -11.21
CA VAL A 162 1.24 -25.48 -10.83
C VAL A 162 -0.15 -26.04 -11.21
N GLY A 163 -1.19 -25.20 -11.21
CA GLY A 163 -2.57 -25.63 -11.45
C GLY A 163 -3.07 -25.41 -12.89
N VAL A 164 -2.37 -24.62 -13.71
CA VAL A 164 -2.87 -24.21 -15.04
C VAL A 164 -1.71 -24.17 -16.04
N ALA A 165 -1.75 -25.08 -17.01
CA ALA A 165 -0.78 -25.09 -18.10
C ALA A 165 -0.95 -23.84 -18.99
N GLY A 166 0.18 -23.29 -19.47
CA GLY A 166 0.19 -22.10 -20.30
C GLY A 166 -0.02 -20.77 -19.55
N LEU A 167 -0.09 -20.80 -18.22
CA LEU A 167 -0.16 -19.62 -17.38
C LEU A 167 1.18 -19.41 -16.67
N TRP A 168 1.79 -18.23 -16.83
CA TRP A 168 3.04 -17.84 -16.16
C TRP A 168 2.75 -16.69 -15.19
N PRO A 169 2.56 -16.97 -13.88
CA PRO A 169 2.41 -15.93 -12.86
C PRO A 169 3.71 -15.15 -12.72
N VAL A 170 3.64 -13.80 -12.79
CA VAL A 170 4.83 -12.96 -12.79
C VAL A 170 4.58 -11.64 -12.06
N GLY A 171 5.63 -11.12 -11.44
CA GLY A 171 5.66 -9.79 -10.85
C GLY A 171 4.93 -9.68 -9.52
N GLU A 172 4.60 -8.44 -9.16
CA GLU A 172 4.01 -8.09 -7.87
C GLU A 172 2.60 -8.67 -7.69
N GLY A 173 1.75 -8.55 -8.70
CA GLY A 173 0.37 -9.06 -8.61
C GLY A 173 0.28 -10.56 -8.41
N ALA A 174 1.29 -11.32 -8.87
CA ALA A 174 1.37 -12.76 -8.65
C ALA A 174 2.12 -13.15 -7.36
N GLY A 175 2.58 -12.19 -6.57
CA GLY A 175 3.25 -12.42 -5.29
C GLY A 175 4.75 -12.76 -5.38
N TYR A 176 5.43 -12.40 -6.47
CA TYR A 176 6.85 -12.70 -6.69
C TYR A 176 7.79 -11.49 -6.65
N ALA A 177 7.24 -10.30 -6.54
CA ALA A 177 8.02 -9.07 -6.45
C ALA A 177 7.32 -8.06 -5.53
N GLY A 178 8.08 -7.15 -4.94
CA GLY A 178 7.57 -6.09 -4.06
C GLY A 178 8.06 -4.70 -4.45
N GLY A 179 8.47 -4.51 -5.71
CA GLY A 179 8.92 -3.21 -6.19
C GLY A 179 9.24 -3.21 -7.68
N ILE A 180 9.47 -2.02 -8.25
CA ILE A 180 9.63 -1.79 -9.69
C ILE A 180 10.75 -2.66 -10.29
N MET A 181 11.94 -2.63 -9.69
CA MET A 181 13.10 -3.37 -10.24
C MET A 181 12.95 -4.88 -10.10
N SER A 182 12.44 -5.36 -8.96
CA SER A 182 12.20 -6.79 -8.76
C SER A 182 11.12 -7.33 -9.69
N ALA A 183 10.04 -6.55 -9.93
CA ALA A 183 8.98 -6.91 -10.89
C ALA A 183 9.51 -6.93 -12.33
N ALA A 184 10.33 -5.96 -12.73
CA ALA A 184 10.95 -5.93 -14.05
C ALA A 184 11.89 -7.13 -14.28
N THR A 185 12.72 -7.45 -13.28
CA THR A 185 13.64 -8.60 -13.34
C THR A 185 12.85 -9.91 -13.44
N ASP A 186 11.82 -10.10 -12.61
CA ASP A 186 10.98 -11.28 -12.66
C ASP A 186 10.25 -11.40 -14.03
N GLY A 187 9.81 -10.27 -14.60
CA GLY A 187 9.23 -10.20 -15.93
C GLY A 187 10.17 -10.68 -17.04
N ILE A 188 11.44 -10.25 -17.01
CA ILE A 188 12.46 -10.69 -17.97
C ILE A 188 12.71 -12.20 -17.83
N MET A 189 12.85 -12.69 -16.59
CA MET A 189 13.08 -14.13 -16.35
C MET A 189 11.89 -14.98 -16.77
N ALA A 190 10.67 -14.53 -16.54
CA ALA A 190 9.46 -15.21 -16.99
C ALA A 190 9.37 -15.24 -18.52
N ALA A 191 9.66 -14.11 -19.19
CA ALA A 191 9.64 -14.04 -20.66
C ALA A 191 10.62 -15.04 -21.29
N ARG A 192 11.84 -15.19 -20.73
CA ARG A 192 12.82 -16.20 -21.18
C ARG A 192 12.24 -17.61 -21.11
N LYS A 193 11.62 -17.97 -19.98
CA LYS A 193 10.99 -19.28 -19.78
C LYS A 193 9.82 -19.53 -20.75
N VAL A 194 9.03 -18.48 -21.04
CA VAL A 194 7.96 -18.58 -22.06
C VAL A 194 8.54 -18.87 -23.43
N VAL A 195 9.60 -18.14 -23.84
CA VAL A 195 10.26 -18.35 -25.13
C VAL A 195 10.83 -19.77 -25.23
N GLU A 196 11.51 -20.25 -24.19
CA GLU A 196 12.03 -21.63 -24.13
C GLU A 196 10.89 -22.66 -24.25
N ALA A 197 9.79 -22.48 -23.52
CA ALA A 197 8.64 -23.39 -23.56
C ALA A 197 7.92 -23.42 -24.91
N LEU A 198 8.00 -22.34 -25.71
CA LEU A 198 7.45 -22.25 -27.05
C LEU A 198 8.45 -22.68 -28.15
N GLY A 199 9.61 -23.22 -27.78
CA GLY A 199 10.64 -23.70 -28.72
C GLY A 199 11.48 -22.59 -29.34
N GLY A 200 11.46 -21.38 -28.80
CA GLY A 200 12.31 -20.27 -29.22
C GLY A 200 13.69 -20.33 -28.57
N GLY A 201 14.73 -19.87 -29.29
CA GLY A 201 16.04 -19.59 -28.68
C GLY A 201 16.03 -18.26 -27.94
N VAL A 202 16.56 -18.22 -26.71
CA VAL A 202 16.80 -16.97 -26.00
C VAL A 202 18.19 -16.47 -26.39
N ALA A 203 18.29 -15.28 -26.96
CA ALA A 203 19.59 -14.64 -27.19
C ALA A 203 20.22 -14.35 -25.81
N GLU A 204 21.53 -14.65 -25.69
CA GLU A 204 22.33 -14.36 -24.49
C GLU A 204 22.49 -12.88 -24.22
#